data_401b674e97303017644be51add9ca270
#
_entry.id   401b674e97303017644be51add9ca270
#
_cell.length_a   1.000
_cell.length_b   1.000
_cell.length_c   1.000
_cell.angle_alpha   90.00
_cell.angle_beta   90.00
_cell.angle_gamma   90.00
#
_symmetry.space_group_name_H-M   'P 1'
#
loop_
_entity.id
_entity.type
_entity.pdbx_description
1 polymer ?
#
loop_
_entity_poly.entity_id
_entity_poly.type
_entity_poly.pdbx_seq_one_letter_code
_entity_poly.pdbx_strand_id
1 'polypeptide(L)' 'SDDDMVVATSFDMPYKCGDKLTFEYYGNHATVTVRDRCETCHGEWFDLSKGAFAALTDLEVGILENVDYWSH' A
#
# COMPACT_ATOMS: atom_id res chain seq x y z
N SER A 1 6.10 -6.19 -12.25
CA SER A 1 7.44 -6.55 -11.77
C SER A 1 7.57 -6.20 -10.29
N ASP A 2 8.63 -6.69 -9.66
CA ASP A 2 8.86 -6.45 -8.24
C ASP A 2 9.13 -4.98 -7.93
N ASP A 3 9.53 -4.20 -8.94
CA ASP A 3 9.82 -2.78 -8.77
C ASP A 3 8.58 -1.89 -8.94
N ASP A 4 7.46 -2.46 -9.33
CA ASP A 4 6.24 -1.68 -9.51
C ASP A 4 5.78 -1.11 -8.18
N MET A 5 5.33 0.15 -8.20
CA MET A 5 4.82 0.84 -7.01
C MET A 5 3.31 0.77 -7.03
N VAL A 6 2.78 -0.34 -6.56
CA VAL A 6 1.33 -0.63 -6.58
C VAL A 6 0.86 -1.19 -5.25
N VAL A 7 -0.45 -1.14 -5.06
CA VAL A 7 -1.09 -1.62 -3.84
C VAL A 7 -2.44 -2.26 -4.17
N ALA A 8 -2.81 -3.29 -3.41
CA ALA A 8 -4.17 -3.82 -3.41
C ALA A 8 -4.87 -3.36 -2.13
N THR A 9 -6.15 -3.03 -2.22
CA THR A 9 -6.94 -2.56 -1.07
C THR A 9 -8.17 -3.44 -0.86
N SER A 10 -8.75 -3.40 0.34
CA SER A 10 -10.01 -4.08 0.56
C SER A 10 -11.17 -3.31 -0.08
N PHE A 11 -12.28 -4.00 -0.32
CA PHE A 11 -13.47 -3.34 -0.86
C PHE A 11 -14.14 -2.40 0.16
N ASP A 12 -13.78 -2.52 1.44
CA ASP A 12 -14.29 -1.60 2.46
C ASP A 12 -13.64 -0.23 2.40
N MET A 13 -12.51 -0.10 1.69
CA MET A 13 -11.83 1.17 1.53
C MET A 13 -12.43 1.93 0.34
N PRO A 14 -12.43 3.28 0.38
CA PRO A 14 -13.08 4.08 -0.66
C PRO A 14 -12.21 4.29 -1.91
N TYR A 15 -11.27 3.40 -2.17
CA TYR A 15 -10.33 3.55 -3.28
C TYR A 15 -10.69 2.63 -4.43
N LYS A 16 -10.31 3.05 -5.63
CA LYS A 16 -10.53 2.27 -6.86
C LYS A 16 -9.24 2.20 -7.66
N CYS A 17 -9.19 1.28 -8.60
CA CYS A 17 -8.02 1.11 -9.46
C CYS A 17 -7.69 2.42 -10.18
N GLY A 18 -6.42 2.79 -10.17
CA GLY A 18 -5.93 4.04 -10.72
C GLY A 18 -5.72 5.15 -9.70
N ASP A 19 -6.31 5.03 -8.51
CA ASP A 19 -6.11 6.03 -7.46
C ASP A 19 -4.66 5.99 -6.98
N LYS A 20 -4.16 7.15 -6.55
CA LYS A 20 -2.80 7.29 -6.03
C LYS A 20 -2.86 7.48 -4.52
N LEU A 21 -2.00 6.75 -3.82
CA LEU A 21 -1.86 6.86 -2.37
C LEU A 21 -0.38 7.04 -2.04
N THR A 22 -0.11 7.80 -0.98
CA THR A 22 1.25 7.87 -0.43
C THR A 22 1.23 7.29 0.96
N PHE A 23 2.17 6.40 1.23
CA PHE A 23 2.38 5.82 2.56
C PHE A 23 3.64 6.42 3.17
N GLU A 24 3.61 6.63 4.47
CA GLU A 24 4.77 7.10 5.23
C GLU A 24 5.03 6.18 6.40
N TYR A 25 6.30 5.79 6.58
CA TYR A 25 6.72 4.93 7.68
C TYR A 25 8.08 5.40 8.16
N TYR A 26 8.09 5.97 9.37
CA TYR A 26 9.32 6.51 10.00
C TYR A 26 10.13 7.40 9.06
N GLY A 27 9.46 8.32 8.38
CA GLY A 27 10.10 9.28 7.49
C GLY A 27 10.34 8.80 6.07
N ASN A 28 10.14 7.52 5.79
CA ASN A 28 10.21 6.98 4.43
C ASN A 28 8.84 7.09 3.77
N HIS A 29 8.83 7.36 2.49
CA HIS A 29 7.59 7.55 1.72
C HIS A 29 7.55 6.63 0.51
N ALA A 30 6.35 6.18 0.17
CA ALA A 30 6.11 5.43 -1.06
C ALA A 30 4.79 5.89 -1.66
N THR A 31 4.84 6.36 -2.90
CA THR A 31 3.62 6.72 -3.65
C THR A 31 3.29 5.55 -4.57
N VAL A 32 2.08 5.06 -4.46
CA VAL A 32 1.65 3.84 -5.14
C VAL A 32 0.36 4.09 -5.91
N THR A 33 0.11 3.21 -6.89
CA THR A 33 -1.16 3.21 -7.63
C THR A 33 -1.98 2.00 -7.18
N VAL A 34 -3.25 2.22 -6.89
CA VAL A 34 -4.17 1.13 -6.59
C VAL A 34 -4.37 0.32 -7.87
N ARG A 35 -3.99 -0.96 -7.83
CA ARG A 35 -4.09 -1.85 -8.99
C ARG A 35 -5.17 -2.89 -8.82
N ASP A 36 -5.32 -3.40 -7.61
CA ASP A 36 -6.28 -4.46 -7.32
C ASP A 36 -7.09 -4.17 -6.07
N ARG A 37 -8.22 -4.85 -5.94
CA ARG A 37 -9.04 -4.81 -4.75
C ARG A 37 -9.29 -6.25 -4.32
N CYS A 38 -9.22 -6.49 -3.02
CA CYS A 38 -9.38 -7.83 -2.45
C CYS A 38 -10.81 -8.02 -1.93
N GLU A 39 -11.59 -8.89 -2.60
CA GLU A 39 -13.00 -9.10 -2.25
C GLU A 39 -13.16 -9.75 -0.87
N THR A 40 -12.20 -10.56 -0.46
CA THR A 40 -12.27 -11.27 0.82
C THR A 40 -11.61 -10.53 1.96
N CYS A 41 -11.00 -9.36 1.68
CA CYS A 41 -10.34 -8.55 2.69
C CYS A 41 -11.33 -7.51 3.22
N HIS A 42 -11.23 -7.20 4.50
CA HIS A 42 -12.16 -6.30 5.15
C HIS A 42 -11.44 -5.22 5.94
N GLY A 43 -12.12 -4.08 6.09
CA GLY A 43 -11.62 -2.99 6.89
C GLY A 43 -10.46 -2.25 6.22
N GLU A 44 -9.66 -1.61 7.04
CA GLU A 44 -8.49 -0.87 6.59
C GLU A 44 -7.34 -1.85 6.32
N TRP A 45 -7.22 -2.26 5.06
CA TRP A 45 -6.28 -3.30 4.67
C TRP A 45 -5.59 -2.90 3.36
N PHE A 46 -4.26 -3.08 3.33
CA PHE A 46 -3.44 -2.79 2.16
C PHE A 46 -2.41 -3.90 1.96
N ASP A 47 -2.20 -4.27 0.71
CA ASP A 47 -1.14 -5.21 0.32
C ASP A 47 -0.23 -4.49 -0.66
N LEU A 48 0.92 -4.03 -0.15
CA LEU A 48 1.90 -3.29 -0.95
C LEU A 48 2.73 -4.24 -1.79
N SER A 49 3.07 -3.80 -3.00
CA SER A 49 4.05 -4.52 -3.82
C SER A 49 5.40 -4.54 -3.10
N LYS A 50 6.28 -5.45 -3.51
CA LYS A 50 7.63 -5.52 -2.94
C LYS A 50 8.38 -4.20 -3.10
N GLY A 51 8.27 -3.55 -4.26
CA GLY A 51 8.93 -2.28 -4.50
C GLY A 51 8.44 -1.20 -3.55
N ALA A 52 7.12 -1.13 -3.34
CA ALA A 52 6.53 -0.14 -2.43
C ALA A 52 6.95 -0.43 -0.99
N PHE A 53 6.88 -1.69 -0.58
CA PHE A 53 7.27 -2.07 0.78
C PHE A 53 8.74 -1.74 1.05
N ALA A 54 9.61 -2.08 0.09
CA ALA A 54 11.05 -1.84 0.23
C ALA A 54 11.39 -0.35 0.31
N ALA A 55 10.53 0.52 -0.27
CA ALA A 55 10.72 1.95 -0.17
C ALA A 55 10.44 2.47 1.25
N LEU A 56 9.67 1.73 2.04
CA LEU A 56 9.31 2.12 3.40
C LEU A 56 10.22 1.49 4.45
N THR A 57 10.60 0.23 4.27
CA THR A 57 11.40 -0.50 5.25
C THR A 57 11.94 -1.78 4.62
N ASP A 58 12.70 -2.56 5.41
CA ASP A 58 13.21 -3.85 4.95
C ASP A 58 12.08 -4.86 4.78
N LEU A 59 12.16 -5.68 3.73
CA LEU A 59 11.14 -6.70 3.46
C LEU A 59 11.01 -7.71 4.60
N GLU A 60 12.06 -7.91 5.38
CA GLU A 60 12.05 -8.85 6.51
C GLU A 60 11.06 -8.46 7.60
N VAL A 61 10.66 -7.19 7.66
CA VAL A 61 9.69 -6.74 8.67
C VAL A 61 8.35 -7.44 8.49
N GLY A 62 7.96 -7.72 7.25
CA GLY A 62 6.77 -8.50 6.93
C GLY A 62 5.47 -7.71 7.00
N ILE A 63 5.10 -7.22 8.16
CA ILE A 63 3.86 -6.46 8.36
C ILE A 63 4.23 -5.12 9.00
N LEU A 64 3.69 -4.04 8.44
CA LEU A 64 3.88 -2.70 9.00
C LEU A 64 2.67 -2.29 9.83
N GLU A 65 2.93 -1.75 11.00
CA GLU A 65 1.91 -1.18 11.85
C GLU A 65 2.18 0.32 11.99
N ASN A 66 1.13 1.09 12.26
CA ASN A 66 1.24 2.53 12.46
C ASN A 66 1.79 3.26 11.24
N VAL A 67 1.37 2.83 10.06
CA VAL A 67 1.74 3.49 8.81
C VAL A 67 0.71 4.57 8.52
N ASP A 68 1.18 5.78 8.24
CA ASP A 68 0.30 6.85 7.79
C ASP A 68 0.11 6.75 6.29
N TYR A 69 -1.05 7.17 5.81
CA TYR A 69 -1.30 7.21 4.38
C TYR A 69 -2.33 8.27 4.04
N TRP A 70 -2.28 8.73 2.79
CA TRP A 70 -3.26 9.69 2.27
C TRP A 70 -3.43 9.51 0.77
N SER A 71 -4.59 9.91 0.26
CA SER A 71 -4.89 9.85 -1.17
C SER A 71 -4.57 11.18 -1.84
N HIS A 72 -4.33 11.09 -3.13
CA HIS A 72 -4.04 12.27 -3.96
C HIS A 72 -5.24 12.69 -4.80
#